data_c658d83ec0b3c819cabb885adfc37891
#
_entry.id   c658d83ec0b3c819cabb885adfc37891
#
_cell.length_a   1.000
_cell.length_b   1.000
_cell.length_c   1.000
_cell.angle_alpha   90.00
_cell.angle_beta   90.00
_cell.angle_gamma   90.00
#
_symmetry.space_group_name_H-M   'P 1'
#
loop_
_entity.id
_entity.type
_entity.pdbx_description
1 polymer ?
#
loop_
_entity_poly.entity_id
_entity_poly.type
_entity_poly.pdbx_seq_one_letter_code
_entity_poly.pdbx_strand_id
1 'polypeptide(L)'
;MGMTKKLREKWNEALQAVLPIIAIVLVLCFVIAPISSSILLCFLLGAVLLLAGMMLFTLGAELAMSPMGERVGTCLTKSRKLPVVIGLSFLLGFIITISEPDLQVLANQVPAVPNMTLILSVACGVGAFLVVALMRMLFSVALPPLLLVFYGVVFVLAMFVPKAFLSVAFDSGGVTTGPMTVPFIMALGVGISATRSDRHAADDSFGLVALCSIGPILAVMILSMIFKADSSAYTPPVIPEIGDSKELFLLFARELPVYMKEIAVSLLPIILFFMIFQIFMLKLTTRKLKKIAIGLVYTYAGLVLFLTGVNVGFMPAGNYLGQVLAKSAHPLFLVPIAMIMGYFIVKAEPAVYVLNKQVEEITDGAISSKAMGMGLSLGVAVSLGLAMVRVLTGISILWFLIPGYAIALGISFFVPKIYTAIAFDSGGVASGPMTAAFLLPMAQGACSALGGNIVTDAFGVVAMVAMTPLITIQVMGLASRIRAKRGAQEGMSAARGQSGAYAAFELLDDDAIIEL
;
A
#
# COMPACT_ATOMS: atom_id res chain seq x y z
N MET A 1 26.26 7.50 12.39
CA MET A 1 25.22 8.55 12.42
C MET A 1 24.47 8.41 13.72
N GLY A 2 24.44 9.44 14.60
CA GLY A 2 23.84 9.32 15.93
C GLY A 2 22.32 9.12 15.86
N MET A 3 21.73 8.39 16.81
CA MET A 3 20.28 8.10 16.91
C MET A 3 19.43 9.39 16.79
N THR A 4 19.87 10.48 17.39
CA THR A 4 19.21 11.80 17.34
C THR A 4 19.11 12.39 15.93
N LYS A 5 20.10 12.16 15.05
CA LYS A 5 20.06 12.64 13.66
C LYS A 5 19.05 11.85 12.84
N LYS A 6 18.98 10.52 13.01
CA LYS A 6 17.97 9.68 12.37
C LYS A 6 16.54 10.03 12.81
N LEU A 7 16.35 10.28 14.12
CA LEU A 7 15.05 10.67 14.65
C LEU A 7 14.57 12.00 14.05
N ARG A 8 15.46 12.98 13.94
CA ARG A 8 15.16 14.28 13.34
C ARG A 8 14.84 14.16 11.84
N GLU A 9 15.55 13.28 11.14
CA GLU A 9 15.27 12.98 9.73
C GLU A 9 13.86 12.40 9.56
N LYS A 10 13.51 11.38 10.36
CA LYS A 10 12.17 10.77 10.33
C LYS A 10 11.06 11.73 10.76
N TRP A 11 11.33 12.62 11.69
CA TRP A 11 10.39 13.67 12.07
C TRP A 11 10.10 14.64 10.91
N ASN A 12 11.14 15.08 10.21
CA ASN A 12 10.98 15.96 9.05
C ASN A 12 10.24 15.26 7.89
N GLU A 13 10.49 13.97 7.68
CA GLU A 13 9.77 13.15 6.68
C GLU A 13 8.28 13.06 7.05
N ALA A 14 7.96 12.75 8.31
CA ALA A 14 6.57 12.69 8.77
C ALA A 14 5.86 14.05 8.64
N LEU A 15 6.53 15.15 9.00
CA LEU A 15 5.99 16.51 8.82
C LEU A 15 5.68 16.82 7.37
N GLN A 16 6.60 16.54 6.45
CA GLN A 16 6.39 16.78 5.01
C GLN A 16 5.24 15.95 4.43
N ALA A 17 4.99 14.78 4.99
CA ALA A 17 3.91 13.90 4.56
C ALA A 17 2.53 14.35 5.09
N VAL A 18 2.44 14.72 6.36
CA VAL A 18 1.15 14.93 7.05
C VAL A 18 0.72 16.41 7.04
N LEU A 19 1.66 17.36 7.09
CA LEU A 19 1.34 18.79 7.15
C LEU A 19 0.44 19.27 6.00
N PRO A 20 0.64 18.86 4.74
CA PRO A 20 -0.25 19.26 3.65
C PRO A 20 -1.70 18.80 3.87
N ILE A 21 -1.90 17.60 4.44
CA ILE A 21 -3.24 17.07 4.72
C ILE A 21 -3.91 17.92 5.80
N ILE A 22 -3.19 18.24 6.88
CA ILE A 22 -3.69 19.13 7.95
C ILE A 22 -4.09 20.47 7.36
N ALA A 23 -3.24 21.07 6.52
CA ALA A 23 -3.52 22.36 5.88
C ALA A 23 -4.76 22.32 4.99
N ILE A 24 -4.92 21.27 4.18
CA ILE A 24 -6.08 21.10 3.30
C ILE A 24 -7.36 20.97 4.14
N VAL A 25 -7.35 20.10 5.17
CA VAL A 25 -8.53 19.93 6.04
C VAL A 25 -8.87 21.23 6.74
N LEU A 26 -7.90 21.97 7.26
CA LEU A 26 -8.14 23.28 7.90
C LEU A 26 -8.74 24.29 6.90
N VAL A 27 -8.19 24.39 5.69
CA VAL A 27 -8.74 25.27 4.66
C VAL A 27 -10.19 24.89 4.32
N LEU A 28 -10.48 23.60 4.15
CA LEU A 28 -11.85 23.11 3.92
C LEU A 28 -12.78 23.47 5.07
N CYS A 29 -12.32 23.29 6.31
CA CYS A 29 -13.13 23.61 7.50
C CYS A 29 -13.48 25.09 7.64
N PHE A 30 -12.56 25.99 7.25
CA PHE A 30 -12.79 27.44 7.37
C PHE A 30 -13.50 28.04 6.15
N VAL A 31 -13.43 27.41 4.96
CA VAL A 31 -13.91 28.02 3.72
C VAL A 31 -15.20 27.34 3.20
N ILE A 32 -15.26 26.02 3.20
CA ILE A 32 -16.30 25.28 2.48
C ILE A 32 -17.17 24.44 3.42
N ALA A 33 -16.57 23.78 4.39
CA ALA A 33 -17.22 22.78 5.23
C ALA A 33 -17.01 23.11 6.71
N PRO A 34 -17.77 24.05 7.31
CA PRO A 34 -17.67 24.36 8.72
C PRO A 34 -17.81 23.10 9.57
N ILE A 35 -16.82 22.83 10.40
CA ILE A 35 -16.73 21.64 11.26
C ILE A 35 -16.96 22.06 12.71
N SER A 36 -17.57 21.19 13.52
CA SER A 36 -17.68 21.46 14.95
C SER A 36 -16.32 21.54 15.61
N SER A 37 -16.18 22.40 16.63
CA SER A 37 -14.94 22.53 17.38
C SER A 37 -14.45 21.21 17.96
N SER A 38 -15.37 20.33 18.34
CA SER A 38 -15.08 18.98 18.85
C SER A 38 -14.31 18.13 17.85
N ILE A 39 -14.82 18.02 16.60
CA ILE A 39 -14.18 17.23 15.55
C ILE A 39 -12.83 17.86 15.15
N LEU A 40 -12.78 19.21 15.09
CA LEU A 40 -11.54 19.91 14.74
C LEU A 40 -10.45 19.67 15.79
N LEU A 41 -10.78 19.71 17.08
CA LEU A 41 -9.81 19.43 18.14
C LEU A 41 -9.38 17.97 18.16
N CYS A 42 -10.29 17.02 17.92
CA CYS A 42 -9.95 15.61 17.75
C CYS A 42 -8.99 15.41 16.57
N PHE A 43 -9.27 16.06 15.44
CA PHE A 43 -8.42 16.00 14.26
C PHE A 43 -7.01 16.55 14.52
N LEU A 44 -6.89 17.72 15.16
CA LEU A 44 -5.60 18.32 15.46
C LEU A 44 -4.77 17.50 16.45
N LEU A 45 -5.39 16.99 17.53
CA LEU A 45 -4.71 16.10 18.47
C LEU A 45 -4.35 14.77 17.80
N GLY A 46 -5.26 14.23 17.00
CA GLY A 46 -5.01 13.05 16.17
C GLY A 46 -3.84 13.24 15.21
N ALA A 47 -3.70 14.42 14.60
CA ALA A 47 -2.57 14.75 13.72
C ALA A 47 -1.22 14.77 14.45
N VAL A 48 -1.17 15.27 15.69
CA VAL A 48 0.05 15.21 16.52
C VAL A 48 0.44 13.76 16.82
N LEU A 49 -0.53 12.93 17.22
CA LEU A 49 -0.29 11.51 17.48
C LEU A 49 0.13 10.76 16.22
N LEU A 50 -0.49 11.05 15.08
CA LEU A 50 -0.16 10.48 13.79
C LEU A 50 1.28 10.82 13.36
N LEU A 51 1.70 12.07 13.51
CA LEU A 51 3.07 12.52 13.23
C LEU A 51 4.10 11.77 14.09
N ALA A 52 3.88 11.72 15.40
CA ALA A 52 4.75 11.01 16.33
C ALA A 52 4.76 9.50 16.03
N GLY A 53 3.58 8.94 15.75
CA GLY A 53 3.39 7.54 15.40
C GLY A 53 4.12 7.15 14.12
N MET A 54 3.97 7.93 13.05
CA MET A 54 4.62 7.70 11.76
C MET A 54 6.16 7.74 11.89
N MET A 55 6.69 8.71 12.62
CA MET A 55 8.14 8.82 12.88
C MET A 55 8.68 7.58 13.59
N LEU A 56 8.03 7.14 14.67
CA LEU A 56 8.47 5.96 15.44
C LEU A 56 8.29 4.67 14.63
N PHE A 57 7.16 4.53 13.94
CA PHE A 57 6.87 3.34 13.14
C PHE A 57 7.88 3.16 12.00
N THR A 58 8.16 4.20 11.22
CA THR A 58 9.11 4.11 10.09
C THR A 58 10.52 3.74 10.57
N LEU A 59 10.94 4.28 11.72
CA LEU A 59 12.20 3.88 12.35
C LEU A 59 12.16 2.43 12.84
N GLY A 60 11.05 2.00 13.43
CA GLY A 60 10.82 0.63 13.88
C GLY A 60 10.84 -0.39 12.75
N ALA A 61 10.16 -0.08 11.65
CA ALA A 61 10.12 -0.93 10.46
C ALA A 61 11.54 -1.15 9.87
N GLU A 62 12.35 -0.11 9.78
CA GLU A 62 13.75 -0.21 9.34
C GLU A 62 14.63 -1.03 10.30
N LEU A 63 14.37 -0.97 11.60
CA LEU A 63 15.21 -1.64 12.61
C LEU A 63 14.78 -3.08 12.90
N ALA A 64 13.49 -3.40 12.72
CA ALA A 64 12.92 -4.71 13.05
C ALA A 64 12.29 -5.41 11.86
N MET A 65 11.20 -4.87 11.27
CA MET A 65 10.37 -5.60 10.29
C MET A 65 11.18 -5.99 9.04
N SER A 66 11.91 -5.04 8.45
CA SER A 66 12.72 -5.31 7.26
C SER A 66 13.87 -6.30 7.55
N PRO A 67 14.69 -6.14 8.60
CA PRO A 67 15.71 -7.13 8.92
C PRO A 67 15.16 -8.52 9.30
N MET A 68 13.97 -8.59 9.92
CA MET A 68 13.31 -9.87 10.21
C MET A 68 12.90 -10.58 8.92
N GLY A 69 12.20 -9.87 8.02
CA GLY A 69 11.75 -10.40 6.74
C GLY A 69 12.91 -10.89 5.88
N GLU A 70 13.96 -10.07 5.71
CA GLU A 70 15.17 -10.42 4.95
C GLU A 70 15.86 -11.69 5.47
N ARG A 71 16.00 -11.82 6.80
CA ARG A 71 16.63 -12.99 7.43
C ARG A 71 15.79 -14.25 7.29
N VAL A 72 14.47 -14.13 7.46
CA VAL A 72 13.55 -15.25 7.26
C VAL A 72 13.60 -15.69 5.78
N GLY A 73 13.57 -14.76 4.83
CA GLY A 73 13.68 -15.04 3.39
C GLY A 73 14.96 -15.77 3.02
N THR A 74 16.12 -15.26 3.48
CA THR A 74 17.42 -15.92 3.29
C THR A 74 17.46 -17.32 3.90
N CYS A 75 16.74 -17.54 4.99
CA CYS A 75 16.72 -18.84 5.67
C CYS A 75 15.82 -19.85 4.95
N LEU A 76 14.68 -19.40 4.42
CA LEU A 76 13.73 -20.25 3.66
C LEU A 76 14.40 -20.85 2.42
N THR A 77 15.22 -20.06 1.71
CA THR A 77 15.92 -20.54 0.50
C THR A 77 17.03 -21.56 0.78
N LYS A 78 17.57 -21.56 1.99
CA LYS A 78 18.57 -22.58 2.41
C LYS A 78 17.93 -23.95 2.65
N SER A 79 16.63 -24.01 2.85
CA SER A 79 15.90 -25.28 3.02
C SER A 79 15.77 -25.97 1.64
N ARG A 80 16.38 -27.14 1.50
CA ARG A 80 16.27 -27.96 0.28
C ARG A 80 14.97 -28.78 0.20
N LYS A 81 14.13 -28.73 1.23
CA LYS A 81 12.89 -29.51 1.32
C LYS A 81 11.70 -28.65 0.93
N LEU A 82 11.21 -28.82 -0.30
CA LEU A 82 10.07 -28.07 -0.84
C LEU A 82 8.82 -28.07 0.07
N PRO A 83 8.37 -29.20 0.66
CA PRO A 83 7.20 -29.19 1.57
C PRO A 83 7.38 -28.30 2.78
N VAL A 84 8.62 -28.21 3.32
CA VAL A 84 8.94 -27.33 4.45
C VAL A 84 8.84 -25.86 4.04
N VAL A 85 9.36 -25.51 2.86
CA VAL A 85 9.25 -24.14 2.31
C VAL A 85 7.78 -23.76 2.12
N ILE A 86 6.96 -24.64 1.53
CA ILE A 86 5.53 -24.42 1.35
C ILE A 86 4.82 -24.20 2.68
N GLY A 87 5.00 -25.11 3.65
CA GLY A 87 4.35 -25.01 4.95
C GLY A 87 4.74 -23.77 5.74
N LEU A 88 6.04 -23.43 5.77
CA LEU A 88 6.54 -22.23 6.44
C LEU A 88 6.08 -20.95 5.76
N SER A 89 6.01 -20.92 4.43
CA SER A 89 5.53 -19.76 3.68
C SER A 89 4.05 -19.51 3.90
N PHE A 90 3.24 -20.58 3.89
CA PHE A 90 1.82 -20.49 4.22
C PHE A 90 1.61 -19.96 5.63
N LEU A 91 2.28 -20.57 6.61
CA LEU A 91 2.19 -20.17 8.01
C LEU A 91 2.63 -18.71 8.22
N LEU A 92 3.69 -18.29 7.53
CA LEU A 92 4.19 -16.93 7.59
C LEU A 92 3.17 -15.93 7.05
N GLY A 93 2.64 -16.14 5.84
CA GLY A 93 1.61 -15.27 5.26
C GLY A 93 0.35 -15.22 6.11
N PHE A 94 -0.07 -16.35 6.65
CA PHE A 94 -1.21 -16.45 7.56
C PHE A 94 -1.01 -15.65 8.85
N ILE A 95 0.14 -15.82 9.52
CA ILE A 95 0.47 -15.12 10.78
C ILE A 95 0.59 -13.61 10.57
N ILE A 96 1.30 -13.17 9.52
CA ILE A 96 1.48 -11.75 9.24
C ILE A 96 0.14 -11.07 8.97
N THR A 97 -0.75 -11.74 8.24
CA THR A 97 -2.06 -11.18 7.89
C THR A 97 -2.99 -11.07 9.10
N ILE A 98 -3.03 -12.07 10.00
CA ILE A 98 -3.79 -11.96 11.25
C ILE A 98 -3.26 -10.79 12.11
N SER A 99 -1.97 -10.51 11.99
CA SER A 99 -1.31 -9.43 12.73
C SER A 99 -1.55 -8.04 12.12
N GLU A 100 -2.22 -7.94 10.96
CA GLU A 100 -2.46 -6.65 10.30
C GLU A 100 -3.64 -5.91 10.94
N PRO A 101 -3.41 -4.73 11.57
CA PRO A 101 -4.48 -3.99 12.24
C PRO A 101 -5.58 -3.52 11.30
N ASP A 102 -5.23 -3.14 10.07
CA ASP A 102 -6.18 -2.63 9.08
C ASP A 102 -7.22 -3.67 8.70
N LEU A 103 -6.86 -4.96 8.76
CA LEU A 103 -7.80 -6.06 8.52
C LEU A 103 -8.87 -6.14 9.62
N GLN A 104 -8.54 -5.82 10.86
CA GLN A 104 -9.52 -5.75 11.95
C GLN A 104 -10.47 -4.57 11.75
N VAL A 105 -9.96 -3.43 11.30
CA VAL A 105 -10.80 -2.26 10.94
C VAL A 105 -11.79 -2.62 9.85
N LEU A 106 -11.34 -3.29 8.78
CA LEU A 106 -12.23 -3.76 7.71
C LEU A 106 -13.27 -4.74 8.25
N ALA A 107 -12.86 -5.72 9.06
CA ALA A 107 -13.76 -6.73 9.61
C ALA A 107 -14.87 -6.10 10.47
N ASN A 108 -14.55 -5.07 11.26
CA ASN A 108 -15.52 -4.32 12.06
C ASN A 108 -16.52 -3.52 11.21
N GLN A 109 -16.16 -3.19 9.97
CA GLN A 109 -17.02 -2.44 9.04
C GLN A 109 -17.93 -3.34 8.19
N VAL A 110 -17.79 -4.66 8.28
CA VAL A 110 -18.56 -5.65 7.50
C VAL A 110 -19.45 -6.51 8.43
N PRO A 111 -20.58 -6.00 8.91
CA PRO A 111 -21.40 -6.67 9.93
C PRO A 111 -22.03 -7.99 9.47
N ALA A 112 -22.07 -8.26 8.17
CA ALA A 112 -22.68 -9.47 7.61
C ALA A 112 -21.89 -10.76 7.85
N VAL A 113 -20.61 -10.67 8.27
CA VAL A 113 -19.73 -11.82 8.50
C VAL A 113 -19.08 -11.68 9.89
N PRO A 114 -19.02 -12.73 10.70
CA PRO A 114 -18.28 -12.69 11.96
C PRO A 114 -16.82 -12.27 11.72
N ASN A 115 -16.32 -11.28 12.46
CA ASN A 115 -14.99 -10.68 12.26
C ASN A 115 -13.88 -11.75 12.17
N MET A 116 -13.88 -12.71 13.09
CA MET A 116 -12.86 -13.76 13.11
C MET A 116 -12.92 -14.65 11.85
N THR A 117 -14.11 -14.93 11.33
CA THR A 117 -14.27 -15.72 10.09
C THR A 117 -13.71 -14.99 8.89
N LEU A 118 -13.98 -13.70 8.78
CA LEU A 118 -13.43 -12.86 7.71
C LEU A 118 -11.91 -12.80 7.82
N ILE A 119 -11.36 -12.50 9.01
CA ILE A 119 -9.91 -12.40 9.26
C ILE A 119 -9.20 -13.72 8.92
N LEU A 120 -9.71 -14.85 9.38
CA LEU A 120 -9.10 -16.17 9.12
C LEU A 120 -9.17 -16.54 7.64
N SER A 121 -10.29 -16.26 6.96
CA SER A 121 -10.43 -16.52 5.53
C SER A 121 -9.44 -15.72 4.71
N VAL A 122 -9.31 -14.43 5.00
CA VAL A 122 -8.37 -13.52 4.37
C VAL A 122 -6.92 -13.96 4.63
N ALA A 123 -6.59 -14.34 5.88
CA ALA A 123 -5.27 -14.83 6.25
C ALA A 123 -4.89 -16.13 5.53
N CYS A 124 -5.85 -17.05 5.35
CA CYS A 124 -5.67 -18.24 4.51
C CYS A 124 -5.39 -17.87 3.05
N GLY A 125 -6.10 -16.88 2.52
CA GLY A 125 -5.89 -16.36 1.17
C GLY A 125 -4.47 -15.82 0.98
N VAL A 126 -4.00 -14.95 1.87
CA VAL A 126 -2.63 -14.42 1.82
C VAL A 126 -1.60 -15.53 2.00
N GLY A 127 -1.81 -16.44 2.94
CA GLY A 127 -0.91 -17.58 3.16
C GLY A 127 -0.74 -18.43 1.91
N ALA A 128 -1.85 -18.78 1.24
CA ALA A 128 -1.82 -19.55 0.00
C ALA A 128 -1.10 -18.79 -1.13
N PHE A 129 -1.38 -17.50 -1.29
CA PHE A 129 -0.77 -16.70 -2.34
C PHE A 129 0.68 -16.30 -2.05
N LEU A 130 1.10 -16.23 -0.79
CA LEU A 130 2.53 -16.14 -0.45
C LEU A 130 3.29 -17.40 -0.87
N VAL A 131 2.68 -18.58 -0.73
CA VAL A 131 3.26 -19.82 -1.29
C VAL A 131 3.41 -19.71 -2.81
N VAL A 132 2.37 -19.27 -3.52
CA VAL A 132 2.42 -19.06 -4.97
C VAL A 132 3.53 -18.08 -5.34
N ALA A 133 3.64 -16.95 -4.61
CA ALA A 133 4.65 -15.93 -4.83
C ALA A 133 6.08 -16.47 -4.65
N LEU A 134 6.31 -17.27 -3.61
CA LEU A 134 7.61 -17.89 -3.37
C LEU A 134 7.93 -19.00 -4.38
N MET A 135 6.93 -19.81 -4.76
CA MET A 135 7.10 -20.82 -5.82
C MET A 135 7.44 -20.15 -7.15
N ARG A 136 6.76 -19.05 -7.50
CA ARG A 136 7.12 -18.24 -8.67
C ARG A 136 8.60 -17.86 -8.66
N MET A 137 9.12 -17.35 -7.53
CA MET A 137 10.53 -16.95 -7.42
C MET A 137 11.48 -18.15 -7.55
N LEU A 138 11.16 -19.28 -6.91
CA LEU A 138 11.99 -20.49 -6.94
C LEU A 138 12.05 -21.11 -8.34
N PHE A 139 10.94 -21.09 -9.07
CA PHE A 139 10.84 -21.65 -10.43
C PHE A 139 11.06 -20.61 -11.54
N SER A 140 11.40 -19.35 -11.18
CA SER A 140 11.64 -18.26 -12.12
C SER A 140 10.46 -18.01 -13.09
N VAL A 141 9.22 -18.19 -12.61
CA VAL A 141 8.01 -17.95 -13.41
C VAL A 141 7.77 -16.45 -13.58
N ALA A 142 7.50 -16.00 -14.80
CA ALA A 142 7.22 -14.60 -15.09
C ALA A 142 5.93 -14.12 -14.40
N LEU A 143 5.96 -12.89 -13.82
CA LEU A 143 4.83 -12.34 -13.08
C LEU A 143 3.62 -11.97 -13.97
N PRO A 144 3.77 -11.31 -15.15
CA PRO A 144 2.62 -10.84 -15.94
C PRO A 144 1.62 -11.92 -16.32
N PRO A 145 2.00 -13.09 -16.89
CA PRO A 145 1.04 -14.13 -17.21
C PRO A 145 0.36 -14.72 -15.97
N LEU A 146 1.05 -14.78 -14.83
CA LEU A 146 0.48 -15.26 -13.59
C LEU A 146 -0.60 -14.31 -13.06
N LEU A 147 -0.33 -13.00 -13.11
CA LEU A 147 -1.32 -11.97 -12.76
C LEU A 147 -2.53 -12.03 -13.69
N LEU A 148 -2.32 -12.20 -15.01
CA LEU A 148 -3.40 -12.32 -15.99
C LEU A 148 -4.34 -13.49 -15.66
N VAL A 149 -3.77 -14.65 -15.34
CA VAL A 149 -4.55 -15.84 -14.97
C VAL A 149 -5.35 -15.59 -13.69
N PHE A 150 -4.70 -15.11 -12.63
CA PHE A 150 -5.38 -14.93 -11.34
C PHE A 150 -6.42 -13.81 -11.37
N TYR A 151 -6.14 -12.67 -11.99
CA TYR A 151 -7.15 -11.62 -12.16
C TYR A 151 -8.27 -12.06 -13.10
N GLY A 152 -7.99 -12.89 -14.11
CA GLY A 152 -9.01 -13.56 -14.92
C GLY A 152 -9.95 -14.39 -14.04
N VAL A 153 -9.41 -15.20 -13.13
CA VAL A 153 -10.21 -15.98 -12.17
C VAL A 153 -11.02 -15.06 -11.25
N VAL A 154 -10.41 -13.97 -10.73
CA VAL A 154 -11.09 -12.98 -9.88
C VAL A 154 -12.29 -12.39 -10.61
N PHE A 155 -12.15 -11.92 -11.86
CA PHE A 155 -13.26 -11.29 -12.59
C PHE A 155 -14.33 -12.30 -13.04
N VAL A 156 -13.97 -13.54 -13.35
CA VAL A 156 -14.95 -14.62 -13.60
C VAL A 156 -15.74 -14.90 -12.32
N LEU A 157 -15.06 -15.03 -11.18
CA LEU A 157 -15.71 -15.28 -9.89
C LEU A 157 -16.60 -14.10 -9.47
N ALA A 158 -16.17 -12.86 -9.75
CA ALA A 158 -16.94 -11.65 -9.47
C ALA A 158 -18.33 -11.61 -10.13
N MET A 159 -18.54 -12.36 -11.22
CA MET A 159 -19.87 -12.46 -11.86
C MET A 159 -20.88 -13.25 -11.02
N PHE A 160 -20.41 -14.08 -10.10
CA PHE A 160 -21.25 -14.94 -9.23
C PHE A 160 -21.39 -14.41 -7.81
N VAL A 161 -20.59 -13.38 -7.43
CA VAL A 161 -20.57 -12.77 -6.09
C VAL A 161 -21.72 -11.76 -5.95
N PRO A 162 -22.45 -11.75 -4.82
CA PRO A 162 -23.44 -10.73 -4.53
C PRO A 162 -22.84 -9.32 -4.55
N LYS A 163 -23.54 -8.35 -5.17
CA LYS A 163 -23.04 -6.96 -5.32
C LYS A 163 -22.60 -6.33 -4.01
N ALA A 164 -23.27 -6.63 -2.91
CA ALA A 164 -22.94 -6.12 -1.58
C ALA A 164 -21.55 -6.56 -1.09
N PHE A 165 -21.09 -7.78 -1.45
CA PHE A 165 -19.78 -8.26 -1.07
C PHE A 165 -18.67 -7.91 -2.06
N LEU A 166 -19.02 -7.57 -3.28
CA LEU A 166 -18.05 -7.36 -4.34
C LEU A 166 -17.06 -6.24 -3.99
N SER A 167 -17.57 -5.09 -3.54
CA SER A 167 -16.72 -3.97 -3.14
C SER A 167 -15.83 -4.32 -1.94
N VAL A 168 -16.37 -5.01 -0.95
CA VAL A 168 -15.64 -5.48 0.24
C VAL A 168 -14.56 -6.50 -0.15
N ALA A 169 -14.87 -7.42 -1.08
CA ALA A 169 -13.89 -8.41 -1.53
C ALA A 169 -12.69 -7.75 -2.20
N PHE A 170 -12.91 -6.78 -3.07
CA PHE A 170 -11.82 -6.05 -3.70
C PHE A 170 -11.06 -5.16 -2.69
N ASP A 171 -11.74 -4.52 -1.74
CA ASP A 171 -11.11 -3.72 -0.68
C ASP A 171 -10.22 -4.59 0.22
N SER A 172 -10.60 -5.85 0.48
CA SER A 172 -9.79 -6.76 1.30
C SER A 172 -8.39 -7.01 0.72
N GLY A 173 -8.25 -6.98 -0.60
CA GLY A 173 -6.94 -7.11 -1.26
C GLY A 173 -5.98 -5.95 -0.97
N GLY A 174 -6.51 -4.74 -0.81
CA GLY A 174 -5.72 -3.56 -0.44
C GLY A 174 -5.44 -3.48 1.06
N VAL A 175 -6.46 -3.74 1.88
CA VAL A 175 -6.36 -3.61 3.35
C VAL A 175 -5.37 -4.61 3.98
N THR A 176 -5.18 -5.78 3.38
CA THR A 176 -4.24 -6.79 3.89
C THR A 176 -2.77 -6.47 3.68
N THR A 177 -2.48 -5.46 2.88
CA THR A 177 -1.12 -5.02 2.57
C THR A 177 -0.82 -3.69 3.29
N GLY A 178 -0.96 -3.70 4.59
CA GLY A 178 -0.78 -2.54 5.47
C GLY A 178 0.62 -2.38 6.06
N PRO A 179 0.74 -1.56 7.11
CA PRO A 179 2.03 -1.14 7.66
C PRO A 179 2.91 -2.25 8.22
N MET A 180 2.34 -3.37 8.67
CA MET A 180 3.13 -4.50 9.19
C MET A 180 3.50 -5.49 8.09
N THR A 181 2.56 -5.82 7.23
CA THR A 181 2.69 -6.84 6.19
C THR A 181 3.69 -6.43 5.11
N VAL A 182 3.60 -5.19 4.61
CA VAL A 182 4.42 -4.71 3.49
C VAL A 182 5.91 -4.72 3.78
N PRO A 183 6.42 -4.07 4.85
CA PRO A 183 7.87 -4.05 5.10
C PRO A 183 8.45 -5.45 5.28
N PHE A 184 7.67 -6.36 5.85
CA PHE A 184 8.11 -7.72 6.09
C PHE A 184 8.12 -8.56 4.79
N ILE A 185 7.03 -8.57 4.01
CA ILE A 185 6.93 -9.37 2.78
C ILE A 185 7.91 -8.86 1.71
N MET A 186 8.06 -7.55 1.57
CA MET A 186 9.04 -6.99 0.63
C MET A 186 10.47 -7.37 1.03
N ALA A 187 10.82 -7.24 2.29
CA ALA A 187 12.12 -7.64 2.79
C ALA A 187 12.35 -9.17 2.69
N LEU A 188 11.29 -9.97 2.82
CA LEU A 188 11.32 -11.41 2.55
C LEU A 188 11.74 -11.68 1.09
N GLY A 189 11.16 -10.97 0.14
CA GLY A 189 11.51 -11.05 -1.29
C GLY A 189 12.97 -10.69 -1.54
N VAL A 190 13.45 -9.60 -0.94
CA VAL A 190 14.86 -9.20 -0.99
C VAL A 190 15.76 -10.27 -0.41
N GLY A 191 15.41 -10.84 0.75
CA GLY A 191 16.18 -11.90 1.40
C GLY A 191 16.27 -13.18 0.56
N ILE A 192 15.22 -13.52 -0.17
CA ILE A 192 15.19 -14.67 -1.09
C ILE A 192 16.04 -14.38 -2.32
N SER A 193 15.86 -13.22 -2.94
CA SER A 193 16.59 -12.84 -4.16
C SER A 193 18.09 -12.71 -3.90
N ALA A 194 18.51 -12.24 -2.73
CA ALA A 194 19.92 -12.12 -2.34
C ALA A 194 20.66 -13.47 -2.27
N THR A 195 19.95 -14.60 -2.23
CA THR A 195 20.58 -15.94 -2.28
C THR A 195 20.71 -16.50 -3.69
N ARG A 196 20.16 -15.81 -4.68
CA ARG A 196 20.19 -16.18 -6.10
C ARG A 196 21.31 -15.40 -6.81
N SER A 197 22.02 -16.07 -7.72
CA SER A 197 23.14 -15.50 -8.50
C SER A 197 22.74 -15.18 -9.94
N ASP A 198 21.47 -15.32 -10.31
CA ASP A 198 20.98 -15.08 -11.66
C ASP A 198 20.68 -13.58 -11.89
N ARG A 199 20.75 -13.15 -13.16
CA ARG A 199 20.57 -11.75 -13.59
C ARG A 199 19.16 -11.19 -13.28
N HIS A 200 18.17 -12.05 -13.02
CA HIS A 200 16.79 -11.67 -12.76
C HIS A 200 16.44 -11.66 -11.27
N ALA A 201 17.41 -11.95 -10.39
CA ALA A 201 17.17 -12.01 -8.95
C ALA A 201 16.59 -10.69 -8.39
N ALA A 202 17.14 -9.55 -8.84
CA ALA A 202 16.66 -8.23 -8.41
C ALA A 202 15.22 -7.95 -8.89
N ASP A 203 14.89 -8.30 -10.15
CA ASP A 203 13.54 -8.12 -10.71
C ASP A 203 12.50 -8.99 -9.98
N ASP A 204 12.90 -10.19 -9.57
CA ASP A 204 12.04 -11.15 -8.88
C ASP A 204 11.83 -10.83 -7.39
N SER A 205 12.60 -9.92 -6.80
CA SER A 205 12.43 -9.49 -5.40
C SER A 205 11.10 -8.79 -5.15
N PHE A 206 10.50 -8.23 -6.19
CA PHE A 206 9.18 -7.61 -6.19
C PHE A 206 8.10 -8.56 -6.73
N GLY A 207 6.84 -8.19 -6.53
CA GLY A 207 5.66 -8.94 -6.98
C GLY A 207 5.12 -9.93 -5.95
N LEU A 208 5.68 -9.95 -4.73
CA LEU A 208 5.15 -10.78 -3.64
C LEU A 208 3.88 -10.17 -3.06
N VAL A 209 3.90 -8.87 -2.79
CA VAL A 209 2.74 -8.12 -2.25
C VAL A 209 1.60 -8.17 -3.26
N ALA A 210 1.90 -8.03 -4.56
CA ALA A 210 0.95 -8.15 -5.66
C ALA A 210 0.15 -9.46 -5.63
N LEU A 211 0.83 -10.58 -5.50
CA LEU A 211 0.18 -11.89 -5.41
C LEU A 211 -0.56 -12.05 -4.08
N CYS A 212 0.04 -11.62 -2.98
CA CYS A 212 -0.60 -11.65 -1.65
C CYS A 212 -1.89 -10.84 -1.60
N SER A 213 -2.06 -9.80 -2.43
CA SER A 213 -3.31 -9.02 -2.51
C SER A 213 -4.45 -9.76 -3.23
N ILE A 214 -4.14 -10.69 -4.12
CA ILE A 214 -5.16 -11.47 -4.85
C ILE A 214 -5.82 -12.52 -3.95
N GLY A 215 -5.04 -13.11 -3.04
CA GLY A 215 -5.54 -14.14 -2.11
C GLY A 215 -6.75 -13.72 -1.30
N PRO A 216 -6.70 -12.58 -0.60
CA PRO A 216 -7.83 -11.99 0.12
C PRO A 216 -9.07 -11.79 -0.74
N ILE A 217 -8.89 -11.22 -1.93
CA ILE A 217 -10.01 -10.98 -2.86
C ILE A 217 -10.76 -12.27 -3.14
N LEU A 218 -10.03 -13.32 -3.53
CA LEU A 218 -10.62 -14.64 -3.80
C LEU A 218 -11.23 -15.27 -2.55
N ALA A 219 -10.55 -15.16 -1.40
CA ALA A 219 -11.04 -15.71 -0.13
C ALA A 219 -12.37 -15.08 0.29
N VAL A 220 -12.49 -13.75 0.21
CA VAL A 220 -13.74 -13.04 0.55
C VAL A 220 -14.82 -13.31 -0.48
N MET A 221 -14.50 -13.43 -1.77
CA MET A 221 -15.47 -13.83 -2.80
C MET A 221 -16.03 -15.23 -2.52
N ILE A 222 -15.19 -16.19 -2.20
CA ILE A 222 -15.63 -17.55 -1.84
C ILE A 222 -16.47 -17.52 -0.56
N LEU A 223 -16.02 -16.77 0.45
CA LEU A 223 -16.75 -16.60 1.71
C LEU A 223 -18.15 -16.04 1.49
N SER A 224 -18.30 -15.07 0.57
CA SER A 224 -19.58 -14.45 0.24
C SER A 224 -20.59 -15.40 -0.42
N MET A 225 -20.12 -16.48 -1.04
CA MET A 225 -20.99 -17.52 -1.61
C MET A 225 -21.56 -18.44 -0.52
N ILE A 226 -20.84 -18.58 0.61
CA ILE A 226 -21.24 -19.41 1.75
C ILE A 226 -22.14 -18.61 2.70
N PHE A 227 -21.76 -17.36 2.99
CA PHE A 227 -22.50 -16.46 3.85
C PHE A 227 -23.43 -15.59 2.99
N LYS A 228 -24.74 -15.86 3.04
CA LYS A 228 -25.73 -14.98 2.42
C LYS A 228 -25.79 -13.69 3.24
N ALA A 229 -25.36 -12.59 2.65
CA ALA A 229 -25.54 -11.28 3.26
C ALA A 229 -27.04 -10.92 3.23
N ASP A 230 -27.69 -11.00 4.34
CA ASP A 230 -28.78 -10.08 4.58
C ASP A 230 -28.16 -8.67 4.64
N SER A 231 -28.81 -7.71 3.98
CA SER A 231 -28.40 -6.31 3.94
C SER A 231 -28.42 -5.71 5.35
N SER A 232 -27.44 -6.11 6.16
CA SER A 232 -27.26 -5.60 7.51
C SER A 232 -26.87 -4.13 7.42
N ALA A 233 -27.65 -3.31 8.10
CA ALA A 233 -27.47 -1.87 8.10
C ALA A 233 -26.07 -1.51 8.61
N TYR A 234 -25.29 -0.84 7.77
CA TYR A 234 -24.06 -0.18 8.18
C TYR A 234 -24.40 0.86 9.26
N THR A 235 -23.74 0.76 10.41
CA THR A 235 -23.80 1.77 11.45
C THR A 235 -22.69 2.78 11.24
N PRO A 236 -23.02 4.05 10.91
CA PRO A 236 -21.98 5.08 10.78
C PRO A 236 -21.17 5.21 12.07
N PRO A 237 -19.87 5.52 11.99
CA PRO A 237 -19.08 5.80 13.18
C PRO A 237 -19.71 6.95 13.95
N VAL A 238 -19.86 6.76 15.27
CA VAL A 238 -20.42 7.78 16.16
C VAL A 238 -19.43 8.94 16.22
N ILE A 239 -19.88 10.14 15.83
CA ILE A 239 -19.09 11.35 15.97
C ILE A 239 -19.17 11.76 17.45
N PRO A 240 -18.06 11.78 18.21
CA PRO A 240 -18.09 12.17 19.61
C PRO A 240 -18.45 13.65 19.74
N GLU A 241 -19.49 13.95 20.50
CA GLU A 241 -19.76 15.31 20.95
C GLU A 241 -18.87 15.60 22.17
N ILE A 242 -17.98 16.57 22.04
CA ILE A 242 -17.00 16.93 23.07
C ILE A 242 -17.34 18.36 23.53
N GLY A 243 -17.72 18.48 24.78
CA GLY A 243 -18.10 19.78 25.39
C GLY A 243 -16.88 20.59 25.85
N ASP A 244 -15.82 19.92 26.30
CA ASP A 244 -14.65 20.58 26.84
C ASP A 244 -13.32 19.81 26.58
N SER A 245 -12.20 20.45 26.95
CA SER A 245 -10.84 19.87 26.80
C SER A 245 -10.61 18.64 27.67
N LYS A 246 -11.33 18.48 28.77
CA LYS A 246 -11.24 17.31 29.65
C LYS A 246 -11.88 16.10 28.99
N GLU A 247 -13.03 16.27 28.37
CA GLU A 247 -13.70 15.20 27.60
C GLU A 247 -12.85 14.78 26.41
N LEU A 248 -12.22 15.73 25.69
CA LEU A 248 -11.24 15.43 24.65
C LEU A 248 -10.10 14.56 25.16
N PHE A 249 -9.47 14.97 26.28
CA PHE A 249 -8.40 14.19 26.88
C PHE A 249 -8.87 12.80 27.31
N LEU A 250 -10.03 12.70 27.94
CA LEU A 250 -10.61 11.42 28.37
C LEU A 250 -10.91 10.48 27.19
N LEU A 251 -11.39 11.03 26.05
CA LEU A 251 -11.60 10.24 24.84
C LEU A 251 -10.30 9.56 24.39
N PHE A 252 -9.22 10.32 24.22
CA PHE A 252 -7.93 9.74 23.81
C PHE A 252 -7.32 8.84 24.90
N ALA A 253 -7.46 9.20 26.17
CA ALA A 253 -6.98 8.39 27.28
C ALA A 253 -7.72 7.05 27.42
N ARG A 254 -8.98 6.98 26.97
CA ARG A 254 -9.78 5.74 26.93
C ARG A 254 -9.43 4.88 25.71
N GLU A 255 -9.26 5.49 24.56
CA GLU A 255 -9.00 4.78 23.31
C GLU A 255 -7.55 4.30 23.18
N LEU A 256 -6.57 5.05 23.71
CA LEU A 256 -5.15 4.68 23.66
C LEU A 256 -4.87 3.27 24.23
N PRO A 257 -5.37 2.87 25.42
CA PRO A 257 -5.20 1.51 25.94
C PRO A 257 -5.85 0.43 25.05
N VAL A 258 -6.93 0.77 24.34
CA VAL A 258 -7.58 -0.18 23.40
C VAL A 258 -6.61 -0.49 22.26
N TYR A 259 -6.04 0.54 21.62
CA TYR A 259 -5.04 0.35 20.57
C TYR A 259 -3.73 -0.25 21.10
N MET A 260 -3.32 0.07 22.33
CA MET A 260 -2.18 -0.62 22.97
C MET A 260 -2.39 -2.13 23.04
N LYS A 261 -3.57 -2.56 23.47
CA LYS A 261 -3.93 -4.00 23.54
C LYS A 261 -4.03 -4.61 22.14
N GLU A 262 -4.69 -3.93 21.22
CA GLU A 262 -4.89 -4.40 19.84
C GLU A 262 -3.54 -4.64 19.14
N ILE A 263 -2.64 -3.66 19.18
CA ILE A 263 -1.32 -3.77 18.55
C ILE A 263 -0.42 -4.76 19.27
N ALA A 264 -0.51 -4.90 20.61
CA ALA A 264 0.22 -5.93 21.33
C ALA A 264 -0.22 -7.34 20.89
N VAL A 265 -1.53 -7.56 20.76
CA VAL A 265 -2.09 -8.84 20.29
C VAL A 265 -1.71 -9.10 18.82
N SER A 266 -1.74 -8.08 17.98
CA SER A 266 -1.36 -8.17 16.56
C SER A 266 0.14 -8.47 16.37
N LEU A 267 1.03 -7.86 17.15
CA LEU A 267 2.47 -8.09 17.06
C LEU A 267 2.91 -9.45 17.64
N LEU A 268 2.16 -9.98 18.59
CA LEU A 268 2.53 -11.20 19.31
C LEU A 268 2.79 -12.41 18.39
N PRO A 269 1.94 -12.74 17.40
CA PRO A 269 2.17 -13.88 16.52
C PRO A 269 3.45 -13.74 15.70
N ILE A 270 3.77 -12.52 15.20
CA ILE A 270 5.00 -12.26 14.46
C ILE A 270 6.22 -12.43 15.37
N ILE A 271 6.17 -11.89 16.58
CA ILE A 271 7.26 -12.00 17.55
C ILE A 271 7.51 -13.48 17.90
N LEU A 272 6.45 -14.26 18.20
CA LEU A 272 6.56 -15.68 18.51
C LEU A 272 7.13 -16.47 17.34
N PHE A 273 6.64 -16.21 16.13
CA PHE A 273 7.17 -16.83 14.91
C PHE A 273 8.67 -16.52 14.74
N PHE A 274 9.05 -15.25 14.86
CA PHE A 274 10.45 -14.84 14.74
C PHE A 274 11.33 -15.47 15.83
N MET A 275 10.84 -15.56 17.07
CA MET A 275 11.57 -16.21 18.18
C MET A 275 11.80 -17.71 17.92
N ILE A 276 10.79 -18.41 17.38
CA ILE A 276 10.94 -19.81 16.96
C ILE A 276 12.01 -19.91 15.88
N PHE A 277 11.95 -19.07 14.83
CA PHE A 277 12.96 -19.03 13.79
C PHE A 277 14.35 -18.68 14.32
N GLN A 278 14.45 -17.75 15.27
CA GLN A 278 15.69 -17.36 15.92
C GLN A 278 16.37 -18.55 16.62
N ILE A 279 15.58 -19.36 17.37
CA ILE A 279 16.11 -20.49 18.15
C ILE A 279 16.58 -21.61 17.24
N PHE A 280 15.78 -21.98 16.22
CA PHE A 280 16.03 -23.17 15.42
C PHE A 280 16.87 -22.91 14.17
N MET A 281 16.76 -21.72 13.55
CA MET A 281 17.29 -21.49 12.21
C MET A 281 18.23 -20.28 12.10
N LEU A 282 17.88 -19.13 12.66
CA LEU A 282 18.61 -17.87 12.39
C LEU A 282 19.87 -17.70 13.22
N LYS A 283 19.84 -18.08 14.50
CA LYS A 283 20.97 -17.99 15.47
C LYS A 283 21.70 -16.65 15.42
N LEU A 284 20.96 -15.55 15.39
CA LEU A 284 21.49 -14.19 15.30
C LEU A 284 22.30 -13.82 16.55
N THR A 285 23.31 -12.98 16.37
CA THR A 285 24.11 -12.46 17.47
C THR A 285 23.24 -11.55 18.38
N THR A 286 23.56 -11.51 19.68
CA THR A 286 22.86 -10.71 20.69
C THR A 286 22.75 -9.22 20.30
N ARG A 287 23.76 -8.67 19.61
CA ARG A 287 23.72 -7.27 19.14
C ARG A 287 22.64 -7.04 18.08
N LYS A 288 22.47 -7.99 17.14
CA LYS A 288 21.42 -7.91 16.10
C LYS A 288 20.04 -8.09 16.73
N LEU A 289 19.91 -9.05 17.65
CA LEU A 289 18.66 -9.31 18.37
C LEU A 289 18.22 -8.10 19.20
N LYS A 290 19.14 -7.44 19.92
CA LYS A 290 18.85 -6.19 20.64
C LYS A 290 18.36 -5.07 19.70
N LYS A 291 18.96 -4.93 18.51
CA LYS A 291 18.51 -3.94 17.52
C LYS A 291 17.07 -4.22 17.07
N ILE A 292 16.75 -5.48 16.77
CA ILE A 292 15.40 -5.90 16.38
C ILE A 292 14.41 -5.65 17.53
N ALA A 293 14.76 -6.01 18.77
CA ALA A 293 13.91 -5.76 19.93
C ALA A 293 13.61 -4.26 20.14
N ILE A 294 14.61 -3.40 20.02
CA ILE A 294 14.41 -1.94 20.06
C ILE A 294 13.51 -1.48 18.91
N GLY A 295 13.73 -2.00 17.70
CA GLY A 295 12.89 -1.72 16.54
C GLY A 295 11.43 -2.14 16.76
N LEU A 296 11.18 -3.30 17.37
CA LEU A 296 9.83 -3.77 17.72
C LEU A 296 9.14 -2.84 18.72
N VAL A 297 9.88 -2.31 19.71
CA VAL A 297 9.33 -1.30 20.66
C VAL A 297 8.94 -0.03 19.91
N TYR A 298 9.77 0.45 18.99
CA TYR A 298 9.44 1.61 18.16
C TYR A 298 8.26 1.33 17.22
N THR A 299 8.19 0.15 16.61
CA THR A 299 7.04 -0.28 15.79
C THR A 299 5.76 -0.29 16.62
N TYR A 300 5.80 -0.91 17.81
CA TYR A 300 4.65 -0.95 18.72
C TYR A 300 4.17 0.44 19.12
N ALA A 301 5.05 1.26 19.69
CA ALA A 301 4.71 2.61 20.12
C ALA A 301 4.25 3.49 18.93
N GLY A 302 4.92 3.35 17.80
CA GLY A 302 4.58 4.05 16.57
C GLY A 302 3.19 3.70 16.06
N LEU A 303 2.84 2.42 15.95
CA LEU A 303 1.52 1.97 15.50
C LEU A 303 0.41 2.36 16.47
N VAL A 304 0.64 2.25 17.79
CA VAL A 304 -0.34 2.68 18.81
C VAL A 304 -0.70 4.14 18.64
N LEU A 305 0.31 5.02 18.56
CA LEU A 305 0.08 6.47 18.38
C LEU A 305 -0.54 6.77 17.02
N PHE A 306 -0.04 6.15 15.97
CA PHE A 306 -0.52 6.35 14.60
C PHE A 306 -2.00 5.96 14.47
N LEU A 307 -2.36 4.74 14.88
CA LEU A 307 -3.75 4.24 14.75
C LEU A 307 -4.71 4.98 15.69
N THR A 308 -4.26 5.34 16.90
CA THR A 308 -5.07 6.20 17.77
C THR A 308 -5.34 7.55 17.09
N GLY A 309 -4.33 8.19 16.52
CA GLY A 309 -4.47 9.46 15.80
C GLY A 309 -5.39 9.36 14.59
N VAL A 310 -5.24 8.30 13.79
CA VAL A 310 -6.04 8.07 12.59
C VAL A 310 -7.50 7.77 12.93
N ASN A 311 -7.74 6.79 13.79
CA ASN A 311 -9.11 6.32 14.05
C ASN A 311 -9.91 7.30 14.91
N VAL A 312 -9.30 7.94 15.92
CA VAL A 312 -10.01 8.87 16.81
C VAL A 312 -10.08 10.29 16.23
N GLY A 313 -9.04 10.69 15.48
CA GLY A 313 -8.95 12.05 14.93
C GLY A 313 -9.40 12.17 13.48
N PHE A 314 -8.82 11.37 12.59
CA PHE A 314 -9.03 11.51 11.15
C PHE A 314 -10.34 10.87 10.65
N MET A 315 -10.73 9.72 11.17
CA MET A 315 -11.92 9.00 10.74
C MET A 315 -13.21 9.83 10.91
N PRO A 316 -13.50 10.42 12.07
CA PRO A 316 -14.68 11.30 12.22
C PRO A 316 -14.63 12.53 11.33
N ALA A 317 -13.45 13.16 11.19
CA ALA A 317 -13.28 14.32 10.33
C ALA A 317 -13.50 13.98 8.85
N GLY A 318 -12.98 12.85 8.36
CA GLY A 318 -13.20 12.37 7.02
C GLY A 318 -14.68 12.13 6.74
N ASN A 319 -15.37 11.41 7.61
CA ASN A 319 -16.80 11.12 7.47
C ASN A 319 -17.64 12.41 7.44
N TYR A 320 -17.38 13.34 8.36
CA TYR A 320 -18.08 14.62 8.41
C TYR A 320 -17.83 15.47 7.16
N LEU A 321 -16.59 15.59 6.71
CA LEU A 321 -16.25 16.31 5.49
C LEU A 321 -16.98 15.74 4.27
N GLY A 322 -17.03 14.41 4.15
CA GLY A 322 -17.79 13.74 3.10
C GLY A 322 -19.28 14.12 3.13
N GLN A 323 -19.89 14.10 4.31
CA GLN A 323 -21.30 14.49 4.47
C GLN A 323 -21.57 15.94 4.06
N VAL A 324 -20.75 16.87 4.53
CA VAL A 324 -20.96 18.32 4.28
C VAL A 324 -20.71 18.64 2.81
N LEU A 325 -19.65 18.10 2.21
CA LEU A 325 -19.33 18.33 0.80
C LEU A 325 -20.41 17.76 -0.13
N ALA A 326 -20.94 16.58 0.18
CA ALA A 326 -22.00 15.96 -0.61
C ALA A 326 -23.35 16.71 -0.51
N LYS A 327 -23.64 17.33 0.64
CA LYS A 327 -24.86 18.16 0.85
C LYS A 327 -24.69 19.61 0.38
N SER A 328 -23.50 20.02 -0.06
CA SER A 328 -23.25 21.39 -0.53
C SER A 328 -24.05 21.72 -1.81
N ALA A 329 -24.19 23.00 -2.13
CA ALA A 329 -24.85 23.45 -3.35
C ALA A 329 -24.24 22.86 -4.64
N HIS A 330 -22.98 22.44 -4.58
CA HIS A 330 -22.24 21.89 -5.70
C HIS A 330 -21.52 20.59 -5.29
N PRO A 331 -22.22 19.43 -5.21
CA PRO A 331 -21.63 18.15 -4.79
C PRO A 331 -20.45 17.69 -5.66
N LEU A 332 -20.35 18.17 -6.90
CA LEU A 332 -19.26 17.88 -7.82
C LEU A 332 -17.89 18.36 -7.31
N PHE A 333 -17.84 19.37 -6.42
CA PHE A 333 -16.58 19.77 -5.78
C PHE A 333 -15.94 18.68 -4.91
N LEU A 334 -16.72 17.68 -4.50
CA LEU A 334 -16.20 16.51 -3.81
C LEU A 334 -15.11 15.81 -4.63
N VAL A 335 -15.24 15.77 -5.97
CA VAL A 335 -14.27 15.10 -6.87
C VAL A 335 -12.90 15.77 -6.85
N PRO A 336 -12.73 17.06 -7.22
CA PRO A 336 -11.43 17.71 -7.21
C PRO A 336 -10.83 17.83 -5.81
N ILE A 337 -11.64 18.02 -4.77
CA ILE A 337 -11.17 18.04 -3.37
C ILE A 337 -10.59 16.68 -3.01
N ALA A 338 -11.30 15.60 -3.30
CA ALA A 338 -10.83 14.23 -3.05
C ALA A 338 -9.55 13.91 -3.85
N MET A 339 -9.42 14.38 -5.10
CA MET A 339 -8.20 14.23 -5.89
C MET A 339 -7.00 14.90 -5.21
N ILE A 340 -7.17 16.13 -4.73
CA ILE A 340 -6.11 16.86 -4.02
C ILE A 340 -5.75 16.13 -2.73
N MET A 341 -6.75 15.68 -1.96
CA MET A 341 -6.52 14.92 -0.73
C MET A 341 -5.79 13.61 -1.00
N GLY A 342 -6.20 12.86 -2.01
CA GLY A 342 -5.56 11.60 -2.40
C GLY A 342 -4.10 11.77 -2.81
N TYR A 343 -3.77 12.87 -3.51
CA TYR A 343 -2.40 13.19 -3.88
C TYR A 343 -1.46 13.30 -2.66
N PHE A 344 -1.95 13.87 -1.56
CA PHE A 344 -1.14 14.06 -0.36
C PHE A 344 -1.23 12.89 0.63
N ILE A 345 -2.40 12.24 0.75
CA ILE A 345 -2.63 11.17 1.72
C ILE A 345 -1.72 9.96 1.50
N VAL A 346 -1.48 9.58 0.24
CA VAL A 346 -0.57 8.47 -0.05
C VAL A 346 0.85 8.69 0.46
N LYS A 347 1.29 9.95 0.59
CA LYS A 347 2.61 10.29 1.16
C LYS A 347 2.65 10.07 2.68
N ALA A 348 1.51 10.12 3.34
CA ALA A 348 1.38 9.85 4.77
C ALA A 348 1.17 8.36 5.08
N GLU A 349 1.10 7.49 4.07
CA GLU A 349 1.08 6.04 4.29
C GLU A 349 2.47 5.54 4.67
N PRO A 350 2.64 4.95 5.88
CA PRO A 350 3.95 4.52 6.34
C PRO A 350 4.60 3.44 5.46
N ALA A 351 3.78 2.55 4.90
CA ALA A 351 4.23 1.49 4.02
C ALA A 351 4.76 2.01 2.68
N VAL A 352 4.21 3.11 2.16
CA VAL A 352 4.66 3.77 0.92
C VAL A 352 6.09 4.31 1.08
N TYR A 353 6.41 4.86 2.24
CA TYR A 353 7.78 5.31 2.52
C TYR A 353 8.78 4.14 2.42
N VAL A 354 8.44 3.00 3.04
CA VAL A 354 9.29 1.80 3.01
C VAL A 354 9.45 1.27 1.59
N LEU A 355 8.35 1.19 0.82
CA LEU A 355 8.38 0.78 -0.58
C LEU A 355 9.30 1.68 -1.41
N ASN A 356 9.10 2.99 -1.37
CA ASN A 356 9.87 3.94 -2.16
C ASN A 356 11.37 3.83 -1.90
N LYS A 357 11.75 3.65 -0.63
CA LYS A 357 13.14 3.48 -0.21
C LYS A 357 13.73 2.16 -0.70
N GLN A 358 12.98 1.05 -0.57
CA GLN A 358 13.43 -0.26 -1.04
C GLN A 358 13.57 -0.31 -2.57
N VAL A 359 12.65 0.32 -3.31
CA VAL A 359 12.76 0.43 -4.77
C VAL A 359 14.01 1.21 -5.16
N GLU A 360 14.30 2.33 -4.52
CA GLU A 360 15.50 3.13 -4.79
C GLU A 360 16.79 2.35 -4.47
N GLU A 361 16.83 1.64 -3.35
CA GLU A 361 17.97 0.82 -2.93
C GLU A 361 18.22 -0.38 -3.88
N ILE A 362 17.16 -1.12 -4.27
CA ILE A 362 17.29 -2.32 -5.13
C ILE A 362 17.62 -1.95 -6.57
N THR A 363 17.17 -0.78 -7.04
CA THR A 363 17.43 -0.30 -8.40
C THR A 363 18.68 0.57 -8.51
N ASP A 364 19.51 0.63 -7.44
CA ASP A 364 20.70 1.48 -7.36
C ASP A 364 20.41 2.95 -7.78
N GLY A 365 19.22 3.45 -7.40
CA GLY A 365 18.77 4.82 -7.73
C GLY A 365 18.23 5.01 -9.15
N ALA A 366 18.16 3.96 -9.98
CA ALA A 366 17.60 4.07 -11.33
C ALA A 366 16.12 4.49 -11.31
N ILE A 367 15.38 4.09 -10.26
CA ILE A 367 14.05 4.57 -9.95
C ILE A 367 14.13 5.33 -8.64
N SER A 368 14.12 6.65 -8.70
CA SER A 368 14.23 7.47 -7.49
C SER A 368 12.95 7.43 -6.65
N SER A 369 13.09 7.50 -5.33
CA SER A 369 11.99 7.59 -4.35
C SER A 369 11.03 8.75 -4.67
N LYS A 370 11.55 9.89 -5.17
CA LYS A 370 10.73 11.03 -5.59
C LYS A 370 9.85 10.71 -6.80
N ALA A 371 10.38 10.02 -7.81
CA ALA A 371 9.63 9.62 -8.99
C ALA A 371 8.52 8.63 -8.63
N MET A 372 8.85 7.62 -7.80
CA MET A 372 7.89 6.67 -7.25
C MET A 372 6.77 7.38 -6.49
N GLY A 373 7.14 8.24 -5.53
CA GLY A 373 6.17 8.99 -4.74
C GLY A 373 5.24 9.88 -5.59
N MET A 374 5.77 10.49 -6.66
CA MET A 374 4.95 11.28 -7.61
C MET A 374 3.99 10.39 -8.40
N GLY A 375 4.46 9.26 -8.93
CA GLY A 375 3.63 8.30 -9.66
C GLY A 375 2.48 7.75 -8.80
N LEU A 376 2.78 7.38 -7.56
CA LEU A 376 1.79 6.94 -6.57
C LEU A 376 0.78 8.06 -6.25
N SER A 377 1.27 9.29 -5.98
CA SER A 377 0.41 10.43 -5.66
C SER A 377 -0.57 10.76 -6.79
N LEU A 378 -0.10 10.76 -8.04
CA LEU A 378 -0.96 10.99 -9.22
C LEU A 378 -1.97 9.84 -9.39
N GLY A 379 -1.52 8.60 -9.24
CA GLY A 379 -2.40 7.43 -9.30
C GLY A 379 -3.53 7.51 -8.29
N VAL A 380 -3.20 7.73 -7.02
CA VAL A 380 -4.19 7.82 -5.94
C VAL A 380 -5.12 9.04 -6.11
N ALA A 381 -4.59 10.18 -6.59
CA ALA A 381 -5.43 11.34 -6.90
C ALA A 381 -6.51 11.02 -7.93
N VAL A 382 -6.13 10.41 -9.06
CA VAL A 382 -7.08 10.00 -10.11
C VAL A 382 -8.08 8.97 -9.57
N SER A 383 -7.58 7.99 -8.85
CA SER A 383 -8.41 6.95 -8.23
C SER A 383 -9.50 7.52 -7.33
N LEU A 384 -9.10 8.43 -6.46
CA LEU A 384 -10.03 9.02 -5.50
C LEU A 384 -11.06 9.92 -6.18
N GLY A 385 -10.65 10.62 -7.25
CA GLY A 385 -11.60 11.32 -8.11
C GLY A 385 -12.65 10.39 -8.70
N LEU A 386 -12.21 9.27 -9.29
CA LEU A 386 -13.11 8.24 -9.83
C LEU A 386 -14.00 7.60 -8.76
N ALA A 387 -13.46 7.37 -7.55
CA ALA A 387 -14.21 6.85 -6.43
C ALA A 387 -15.33 7.81 -6.00
N MET A 388 -15.05 9.11 -5.96
CA MET A 388 -16.09 10.12 -5.65
C MET A 388 -17.13 10.24 -6.77
N VAL A 389 -16.72 10.17 -8.04
CA VAL A 389 -17.68 10.07 -9.16
C VAL A 389 -18.62 8.87 -8.97
N ARG A 390 -18.06 7.72 -8.58
CA ARG A 390 -18.85 6.52 -8.30
C ARG A 390 -19.83 6.75 -7.13
N VAL A 391 -19.40 7.35 -6.03
CA VAL A 391 -20.28 7.68 -4.89
C VAL A 391 -21.42 8.60 -5.31
N LEU A 392 -21.13 9.60 -6.16
CA LEU A 392 -22.14 10.56 -6.65
C LEU A 392 -23.12 9.96 -7.64
N THR A 393 -22.73 8.93 -8.40
CA THR A 393 -23.52 8.37 -9.51
C THR A 393 -24.12 7.00 -9.23
N GLY A 394 -23.65 6.28 -8.19
CA GLY A 394 -24.07 4.90 -7.90
C GLY A 394 -23.61 3.86 -8.94
N ILE A 395 -22.64 4.18 -9.81
CA ILE A 395 -22.15 3.25 -10.83
C ILE A 395 -21.43 2.07 -10.17
N SER A 396 -21.67 0.86 -10.68
CA SER A 396 -21.02 -0.35 -10.15
C SER A 396 -19.49 -0.26 -10.24
N ILE A 397 -18.81 -0.72 -9.21
CA ILE A 397 -17.34 -0.73 -9.10
C ILE A 397 -16.67 -1.48 -10.27
N LEU A 398 -17.31 -2.49 -10.85
CA LEU A 398 -16.78 -3.27 -11.97
C LEU A 398 -16.51 -2.42 -13.22
N TRP A 399 -17.30 -1.36 -13.45
CA TRP A 399 -17.06 -0.44 -14.56
C TRP A 399 -15.75 0.34 -14.46
N PHE A 400 -15.18 0.41 -13.27
CA PHE A 400 -13.86 1.03 -13.03
C PHE A 400 -12.77 -0.04 -12.95
N LEU A 401 -13.01 -1.13 -12.20
CA LEU A 401 -11.97 -2.15 -11.97
C LEU A 401 -11.64 -2.96 -13.22
N ILE A 402 -12.64 -3.38 -14.00
CA ILE A 402 -12.38 -4.20 -15.20
C ILE A 402 -11.52 -3.44 -16.22
N PRO A 403 -11.86 -2.21 -16.65
CA PRO A 403 -11.00 -1.46 -17.55
C PRO A 403 -9.64 -1.13 -16.94
N GLY A 404 -9.60 -0.75 -15.65
CA GLY A 404 -8.36 -0.41 -14.96
C GLY A 404 -7.37 -1.57 -14.91
N TYR A 405 -7.82 -2.74 -14.48
CA TYR A 405 -6.97 -3.94 -14.47
C TYR A 405 -6.65 -4.44 -15.88
N ALA A 406 -7.57 -4.32 -16.85
CA ALA A 406 -7.29 -4.65 -18.24
C ALA A 406 -6.17 -3.77 -18.83
N ILE A 407 -6.19 -2.46 -18.54
CA ILE A 407 -5.12 -1.54 -18.93
C ILE A 407 -3.81 -1.90 -18.23
N ALA A 408 -3.83 -2.09 -16.90
CA ALA A 408 -2.65 -2.44 -16.12
C ALA A 408 -2.00 -3.75 -16.60
N LEU A 409 -2.81 -4.80 -16.80
CA LEU A 409 -2.34 -6.09 -17.31
C LEU A 409 -1.87 -5.97 -18.75
N GLY A 410 -2.54 -5.19 -19.61
CA GLY A 410 -2.12 -4.93 -20.98
C GLY A 410 -0.76 -4.25 -21.04
N ILE A 411 -0.54 -3.20 -20.26
CA ILE A 411 0.74 -2.47 -20.22
C ILE A 411 1.88 -3.38 -19.72
N SER A 412 1.61 -4.33 -18.82
CA SER A 412 2.61 -5.21 -18.22
C SER A 412 3.43 -6.03 -19.23
N PHE A 413 2.91 -6.25 -20.43
CA PHE A 413 3.62 -6.94 -21.50
C PHE A 413 4.60 -6.03 -22.29
N PHE A 414 4.47 -4.71 -22.14
CA PHE A 414 5.25 -3.72 -22.90
C PHE A 414 6.33 -3.02 -22.09
N VAL A 415 6.30 -3.14 -20.76
CA VAL A 415 7.25 -2.50 -19.84
C VAL A 415 8.29 -3.49 -19.31
N PRO A 416 9.45 -3.02 -18.81
CA PRO A 416 10.41 -3.87 -18.11
C PRO A 416 9.76 -4.59 -16.94
N LYS A 417 10.10 -5.86 -16.71
CA LYS A 417 9.48 -6.73 -15.69
C LYS A 417 9.49 -6.13 -14.29
N ILE A 418 10.56 -5.43 -13.94
CA ILE A 418 10.70 -4.77 -12.63
C ILE A 418 9.61 -3.71 -12.40
N TYR A 419 9.27 -2.89 -13.42
CA TYR A 419 8.22 -1.89 -13.29
C TYR A 419 6.84 -2.52 -13.10
N THR A 420 6.56 -3.65 -13.75
CA THR A 420 5.32 -4.40 -13.52
C THR A 420 5.25 -4.91 -12.08
N ALA A 421 6.32 -5.50 -11.58
CA ALA A 421 6.36 -6.04 -10.23
C ALA A 421 6.21 -4.94 -9.18
N ILE A 422 6.97 -3.83 -9.32
CA ILE A 422 6.85 -2.66 -8.45
C ILE A 422 5.45 -2.04 -8.52
N ALA A 423 4.87 -1.91 -9.71
CA ALA A 423 3.55 -1.33 -9.89
C ALA A 423 2.48 -2.13 -9.12
N PHE A 424 2.44 -3.44 -9.32
CA PHE A 424 1.46 -4.29 -8.66
C PHE A 424 1.69 -4.41 -7.14
N ASP A 425 2.93 -4.39 -6.66
CA ASP A 425 3.21 -4.26 -5.23
C ASP A 425 2.74 -2.90 -4.69
N SER A 426 2.95 -1.82 -5.46
CA SER A 426 2.59 -0.45 -5.06
C SER A 426 1.08 -0.26 -4.87
N GLY A 427 0.25 -0.96 -5.62
CA GLY A 427 -1.20 -0.90 -5.48
C GLY A 427 -1.66 -1.29 -4.09
N GLY A 428 -1.19 -2.43 -3.58
CA GLY A 428 -1.49 -2.84 -2.21
C GLY A 428 -0.94 -1.87 -1.17
N VAL A 429 0.29 -1.39 -1.38
CA VAL A 429 0.97 -0.48 -0.43
C VAL A 429 0.31 0.89 -0.32
N ALA A 430 -0.27 1.41 -1.40
CA ALA A 430 -0.92 2.73 -1.43
C ALA A 430 -2.28 2.77 -0.72
N SER A 431 -2.86 1.62 -0.40
CA SER A 431 -4.20 1.47 0.19
C SER A 431 -4.17 1.14 1.69
N GLY A 432 -3.25 1.72 2.44
CA GLY A 432 -3.06 1.46 3.88
C GLY A 432 -3.99 2.25 4.81
N PRO A 433 -3.60 2.41 6.09
CA PRO A 433 -4.45 2.96 7.17
C PRO A 433 -5.08 4.31 6.87
N MET A 434 -4.36 5.23 6.22
CA MET A 434 -4.92 6.54 5.89
C MET A 434 -6.05 6.45 4.86
N THR A 435 -5.93 5.52 3.91
CA THR A 435 -7.00 5.25 2.94
C THR A 435 -8.21 4.61 3.64
N ALA A 436 -7.98 3.63 4.50
CA ALA A 436 -9.04 2.90 5.20
C ALA A 436 -9.76 3.73 6.29
N ALA A 437 -9.03 4.61 7.01
CA ALA A 437 -9.59 5.34 8.14
C ALA A 437 -9.86 6.84 7.89
N PHE A 438 -9.54 7.38 6.71
CA PHE A 438 -9.90 8.74 6.34
C PHE A 438 -10.66 8.82 5.00
N LEU A 439 -10.12 8.25 3.92
CA LEU A 439 -10.73 8.35 2.60
C LEU A 439 -11.99 7.50 2.46
N LEU A 440 -11.96 6.27 2.96
CA LEU A 440 -13.15 5.42 2.95
C LEU A 440 -14.28 6.00 3.83
N PRO A 441 -14.04 6.47 5.08
CA PRO A 441 -15.03 7.20 5.85
C PRO A 441 -15.56 8.46 5.16
N MET A 442 -14.73 9.20 4.42
CA MET A 442 -15.19 10.35 3.64
C MET A 442 -16.16 9.91 2.53
N ALA A 443 -15.88 8.82 1.83
CA ALA A 443 -16.80 8.26 0.84
C ALA A 443 -18.09 7.74 1.48
N GLN A 444 -18.00 7.09 2.64
CA GLN A 444 -19.16 6.61 3.41
C GLN A 444 -20.03 7.77 3.88
N GLY A 445 -19.42 8.84 4.40
CA GLY A 445 -20.13 10.06 4.78
C GLY A 445 -20.85 10.72 3.60
N ALA A 446 -20.19 10.84 2.46
CA ALA A 446 -20.77 11.37 1.24
C ALA A 446 -21.95 10.51 0.74
N CYS A 447 -21.75 9.19 0.68
CA CYS A 447 -22.78 8.23 0.27
C CYS A 447 -24.03 8.30 1.19
N SER A 448 -23.81 8.30 2.51
CA SER A 448 -24.88 8.44 3.50
C SER A 448 -25.66 9.74 3.33
N ALA A 449 -24.98 10.84 3.08
CA ALA A 449 -25.57 12.17 2.88
C ALA A 449 -26.46 12.26 1.63
N LEU A 450 -26.14 11.46 0.61
CA LEU A 450 -26.89 11.35 -0.65
C LEU A 450 -28.00 10.28 -0.60
N GLY A 451 -28.12 9.53 0.51
CA GLY A 451 -29.09 8.44 0.63
C GLY A 451 -28.73 7.19 -0.17
N GLY A 452 -27.47 7.05 -0.58
CA GLY A 452 -26.95 5.86 -1.28
C GLY A 452 -26.72 4.66 -0.36
N ASN A 453 -26.49 3.50 -0.95
CA ASN A 453 -26.16 2.29 -0.19
C ASN A 453 -24.65 2.25 0.07
N ILE A 454 -24.25 2.42 1.34
CA ILE A 454 -22.85 2.50 1.74
C ILE A 454 -22.06 1.25 1.33
N VAL A 455 -22.65 0.06 1.45
CA VAL A 455 -21.97 -1.20 1.15
C VAL A 455 -21.68 -1.36 -0.35
N THR A 456 -22.63 -0.94 -1.21
CA THR A 456 -22.46 -1.05 -2.67
C THR A 456 -21.75 0.15 -3.28
N ASP A 457 -21.92 1.38 -2.73
CA ASP A 457 -21.54 2.61 -3.40
C ASP A 457 -20.32 3.29 -2.77
N ALA A 458 -20.10 3.14 -1.44
CA ALA A 458 -18.94 3.73 -0.76
C ALA A 458 -17.76 2.76 -0.61
N PHE A 459 -17.99 1.48 -0.26
CA PHE A 459 -16.93 0.48 -0.28
C PHE A 459 -16.35 0.32 -1.69
N GLY A 460 -15.11 -0.07 -1.81
CA GLY A 460 -14.38 -0.15 -3.07
C GLY A 460 -13.43 1.04 -3.30
N VAL A 461 -13.39 2.01 -2.40
CA VAL A 461 -12.41 3.11 -2.45
C VAL A 461 -11.00 2.57 -2.30
N VAL A 462 -10.78 1.65 -1.38
CA VAL A 462 -9.47 1.02 -1.14
C VAL A 462 -9.01 0.27 -2.39
N ALA A 463 -9.90 -0.51 -3.01
CA ALA A 463 -9.63 -1.23 -4.26
C ALA A 463 -9.29 -0.29 -5.43
N MET A 464 -10.02 0.81 -5.55
CA MET A 464 -9.74 1.80 -6.59
C MET A 464 -8.40 2.50 -6.36
N VAL A 465 -8.07 2.84 -5.11
CA VAL A 465 -6.75 3.38 -4.73
C VAL A 465 -5.64 2.38 -5.01
N ALA A 466 -5.87 1.10 -4.81
CA ALA A 466 -4.91 0.05 -5.14
C ALA A 466 -4.69 -0.11 -6.66
N MET A 467 -5.71 0.13 -7.48
CA MET A 467 -5.68 -0.12 -8.93
C MET A 467 -4.87 0.91 -9.72
N THR A 468 -5.04 2.19 -9.44
CA THR A 468 -4.46 3.24 -10.32
C THR A 468 -2.95 3.38 -10.24
N PRO A 469 -2.26 3.15 -9.11
CA PRO A 469 -0.79 3.05 -9.07
C PRO A 469 -0.22 1.99 -10.03
N LEU A 470 -0.98 0.89 -10.27
CA LEU A 470 -0.59 -0.13 -11.23
C LEU A 470 -0.37 0.45 -12.63
N ILE A 471 -1.23 1.39 -13.01
CA ILE A 471 -1.16 2.05 -14.31
C ILE A 471 -0.07 3.11 -14.32
N THR A 472 -0.05 4.01 -13.31
CA THR A 472 0.86 5.17 -13.31
C THR A 472 2.32 4.76 -13.22
N ILE A 473 2.67 3.76 -12.41
CA ILE A 473 4.05 3.26 -12.29
C ILE A 473 4.47 2.55 -13.58
N GLN A 474 3.59 1.78 -14.21
CA GLN A 474 3.90 1.14 -15.50
C GLN A 474 4.04 2.16 -16.64
N VAL A 475 3.24 3.23 -16.66
CA VAL A 475 3.39 4.33 -17.62
C VAL A 475 4.75 5.02 -17.44
N MET A 476 5.22 5.21 -16.19
CA MET A 476 6.58 5.69 -15.93
C MET A 476 7.63 4.73 -16.51
N GLY A 477 7.46 3.42 -16.33
CA GLY A 477 8.33 2.40 -16.90
C GLY A 477 8.35 2.41 -18.43
N LEU A 478 7.19 2.62 -19.07
CA LEU A 478 7.08 2.77 -20.51
C LEU A 478 7.82 4.02 -21.01
N ALA A 479 7.61 5.16 -20.33
CA ALA A 479 8.30 6.42 -20.65
C ALA A 479 9.83 6.28 -20.51
N SER A 480 10.30 5.61 -19.46
CA SER A 480 11.73 5.30 -19.27
C SER A 480 12.30 4.45 -20.41
N ARG A 481 11.58 3.40 -20.83
CA ARG A 481 11.96 2.54 -21.96
C ARG A 481 12.05 3.31 -23.28
N ILE A 482 11.08 4.20 -23.54
CA ILE A 482 11.06 5.03 -24.75
C ILE A 482 12.24 6.01 -24.75
N ARG A 483 12.54 6.66 -23.61
CA ARG A 483 13.69 7.58 -23.47
C ARG A 483 15.00 6.85 -23.68
N ALA A 484 15.18 5.67 -23.10
CA ALA A 484 16.38 4.85 -23.27
C ALA A 484 16.60 4.46 -24.74
N LYS A 485 15.53 4.09 -25.47
CA LYS A 485 15.61 3.79 -26.91
C LYS A 485 16.00 5.01 -27.74
N ARG A 486 15.44 6.19 -27.44
CA ARG A 486 15.79 7.45 -28.14
C ARG A 486 17.24 7.83 -27.89
N GLY A 487 17.70 7.81 -26.64
CA GLY A 487 19.10 8.11 -26.32
C GLY A 487 20.09 7.14 -26.98
N ALA A 488 19.74 5.84 -27.08
CA ALA A 488 20.56 4.88 -27.81
C ALA A 488 20.60 5.15 -29.33
N GLN A 489 19.48 5.60 -29.93
CA GLN A 489 19.42 5.99 -31.35
C GLN A 489 20.21 7.28 -31.62
N GLU A 490 20.10 8.26 -30.74
CA GLU A 490 20.86 9.53 -30.83
C GLU A 490 22.38 9.26 -30.67
N GLY A 491 22.77 8.40 -29.73
CA GLY A 491 24.17 7.98 -29.57
C GLY A 491 24.72 7.24 -30.78
N MET A 492 23.91 6.35 -31.38
CA MET A 492 24.32 5.63 -32.62
C MET A 492 24.38 6.58 -33.83
N SER A 493 23.49 7.56 -33.93
CA SER A 493 23.53 8.56 -35.01
C SER A 493 24.72 9.49 -34.85
N ALA A 494 25.07 9.91 -33.63
CA ALA A 494 26.25 10.70 -33.32
C ALA A 494 27.54 9.93 -33.61
N ALA A 495 27.61 8.66 -33.24
CA ALA A 495 28.76 7.79 -33.54
C ALA A 495 28.93 7.55 -35.06
N ARG A 496 27.82 7.37 -35.81
CA ARG A 496 27.85 7.28 -37.28
C ARG A 496 28.28 8.61 -37.92
N GLY A 497 27.85 9.75 -37.39
CA GLY A 497 28.27 11.07 -37.85
C GLY A 497 29.76 11.30 -37.63
N GLN A 498 30.31 10.90 -36.47
CA GLN A 498 31.76 10.98 -36.21
C GLN A 498 32.55 10.01 -37.09
N SER A 499 32.10 8.76 -37.26
CA SER A 499 32.76 7.80 -38.16
C SER A 499 32.75 8.25 -39.60
N GLY A 500 31.66 8.88 -40.08
CA GLY A 500 31.58 9.50 -41.40
C GLY A 500 32.48 10.74 -41.55
N ALA A 501 32.65 11.53 -40.49
CA ALA A 501 33.58 12.68 -40.48
C ALA A 501 35.05 12.23 -40.48
N TYR A 502 35.41 11.19 -39.74
CA TYR A 502 36.76 10.58 -39.79
C TYR A 502 37.06 9.99 -41.16
N ALA A 503 36.13 9.26 -41.79
CA ALA A 503 36.30 8.74 -43.14
C ALA A 503 36.42 9.84 -44.21
N ALA A 504 35.66 10.94 -44.03
CA ALA A 504 35.78 12.10 -44.93
C ALA A 504 37.08 12.87 -44.73
N PHE A 505 37.65 12.90 -43.53
CA PHE A 505 38.95 13.51 -43.23
C PHE A 505 40.10 12.67 -43.77
N GLU A 506 40.05 11.31 -43.69
CA GLU A 506 41.03 10.40 -44.31
C GLU A 506 41.03 10.51 -45.84
N LEU A 507 39.83 10.68 -46.47
CA LEU A 507 39.73 10.89 -47.93
C LEU A 507 40.25 12.24 -48.42
N LEU A 508 40.24 13.27 -47.53
CA LEU A 508 40.83 14.61 -47.83
C LEU A 508 42.32 14.66 -47.64
N ASP A 509 42.91 13.80 -46.78
CA ASP A 509 44.36 13.73 -46.54
C ASP A 509 45.08 12.94 -47.63
N ASP A 510 44.44 11.95 -48.26
CA ASP A 510 44.99 11.17 -49.36
C ASP A 510 45.07 11.96 -50.70
N ASP A 511 44.17 12.94 -50.92
CA ASP A 511 44.21 13.80 -52.12
C ASP A 511 45.20 14.98 -52.00
N ALA A 512 45.68 15.27 -50.79
CA ALA A 512 46.66 16.37 -50.55
C ALA A 512 48.13 15.99 -50.75
N ILE A 513 48.44 14.72 -51.04
CA ILE A 513 49.85 14.24 -51.22
C ILE A 513 50.25 14.12 -52.71
N ILE A 514 49.42 14.51 -53.68
CA ILE A 514 49.71 14.38 -55.12
C ILE A 514 50.18 15.68 -55.77
N GLU A 515 50.34 16.80 -55.07
CA GLU A 515 50.92 18.04 -55.63
C GLU A 515 52.10 18.56 -54.77
N LEU A 516 53.27 17.89 -54.87
CA LEU A 516 54.62 18.50 -54.66
C LEU A 516 55.69 17.70 -55.41
#